data_553282c8de34cdbb020e7e367a80f201
#
_entry.id   553282c8de34cdbb020e7e367a80f201
#
_cell.length_a   1.000
_cell.length_b   1.000
_cell.length_c   1.000
_cell.angle_alpha   90.00
_cell.angle_beta   90.00
_cell.angle_gamma   90.00
#
_symmetry.space_group_name_H-M   'P 1'
#
loop_
_entity.id
_entity.type
_entity.pdbx_description
1 polymer ?
#
loop_
_entity_poly.entity_id
_entity_poly.type
_entity_poly.pdbx_seq_one_letter_code
_entity_poly.pdbx_strand_id
1 'polypeptide(L)'
;MQATNWNRKALLGSFDKPLAPLFPLAVFVFDLALLGAGLAVVLLATGVALKLVGTCIVTAGIVRLFMVGHDACHGSFSGNKKLNAVCGRIAFLPSMTAFSLWQVGHNTAHHGFNNLKGRDQVWAPLSKVEFDALPLYRQLLERLYRSGIGWGAYYLVEMWWKKLYFARHKEIGSSRRKYKLDSLLVTAGALLWLGAVAFAARETDQSF
;
A
#
# COMPACT_ATOMS: atom_id res chain seq x y z
N MET A 1 35.17 -3.21 28.20
CA MET A 1 33.78 -2.88 27.94
C MET A 1 32.93 -4.10 28.26
N GLN A 2 32.12 -4.04 29.31
CA GLN A 2 31.18 -5.12 29.65
C GLN A 2 30.04 -5.10 28.66
N ALA A 3 29.88 -6.19 27.92
CA ALA A 3 28.71 -6.40 27.07
C ALA A 3 27.47 -6.45 27.98
N THR A 4 26.66 -5.42 27.98
CA THR A 4 25.37 -5.41 28.66
C THR A 4 24.50 -6.48 27.99
N ASN A 5 24.23 -7.58 28.72
CA ASN A 5 23.31 -8.63 28.31
C ASN A 5 21.89 -8.05 28.28
N TRP A 6 21.51 -7.44 27.13
CA TRP A 6 20.15 -6.93 26.90
C TRP A 6 19.20 -8.13 26.84
N ASN A 7 18.34 -8.28 27.82
CA ASN A 7 17.28 -9.27 27.77
C ASN A 7 16.18 -8.76 26.81
N ARG A 8 16.27 -9.18 25.54
CA ARG A 8 15.31 -8.81 24.48
C ARG A 8 13.85 -9.09 24.92
N LYS A 9 13.60 -10.17 25.66
CA LYS A 9 12.26 -10.54 26.10
C LYS A 9 11.72 -9.56 27.16
N ALA A 10 12.57 -9.07 28.06
CA ALA A 10 12.18 -8.06 29.04
C ALA A 10 11.93 -6.70 28.41
N LEU A 11 12.75 -6.30 27.40
CA LEU A 11 12.53 -5.07 26.64
C LEU A 11 11.23 -5.13 25.83
N LEU A 12 10.97 -6.22 25.11
CA LEU A 12 9.75 -6.39 24.31
C LEU A 12 8.50 -6.45 25.18
N GLY A 13 8.55 -7.12 26.34
CA GLY A 13 7.41 -7.22 27.28
C GLY A 13 6.98 -5.88 27.86
N SER A 14 7.86 -4.86 27.89
CA SER A 14 7.48 -3.50 28.31
C SER A 14 6.62 -2.76 27.28
N PHE A 15 6.63 -3.20 26.03
CA PHE A 15 5.83 -2.64 24.91
C PHE A 15 4.60 -3.47 24.56
N ASP A 16 4.45 -4.67 25.13
CA ASP A 16 3.30 -5.57 24.93
C ASP A 16 2.04 -5.07 25.70
N LYS A 17 1.69 -3.81 25.52
CA LYS A 17 0.37 -3.34 25.96
C LYS A 17 -0.65 -3.78 24.92
N PRO A 18 -1.69 -4.55 25.29
CA PRO A 18 -2.77 -4.86 24.36
C PRO A 18 -3.41 -3.54 23.91
N LEU A 19 -3.41 -3.29 22.59
CA LEU A 19 -4.12 -2.16 22.02
C LEU A 19 -5.60 -2.27 22.39
N ALA A 20 -6.18 -1.21 22.92
CA ALA A 20 -7.63 -1.16 23.15
C ALA A 20 -8.33 -1.47 21.82
N PRO A 21 -9.13 -2.54 21.70
CA PRO A 21 -9.59 -3.07 20.41
C PRO A 21 -10.47 -2.08 19.64
N LEU A 22 -11.11 -1.13 20.32
CA LEU A 22 -12.01 -0.15 19.70
C LEU A 22 -11.26 0.99 18.98
N PHE A 23 -10.06 1.36 19.44
CA PHE A 23 -9.35 2.49 18.84
C PHE A 23 -8.92 2.24 17.38
N PRO A 24 -8.25 1.13 17.02
CA PRO A 24 -7.91 0.85 15.63
C PRO A 24 -9.14 0.75 14.72
N LEU A 25 -10.23 0.17 15.22
CA LEU A 25 -11.49 0.09 14.47
C LEU A 25 -12.11 1.48 14.25
N ALA A 26 -12.09 2.35 15.25
CA ALA A 26 -12.56 3.73 15.11
C ALA A 26 -11.74 4.50 14.06
N VAL A 27 -10.41 4.36 14.06
CA VAL A 27 -9.53 4.94 13.03
C VAL A 27 -9.88 4.39 11.65
N PHE A 28 -10.05 3.08 11.51
CA PHE A 28 -10.40 2.44 10.24
C PHE A 28 -11.76 2.95 9.70
N VAL A 29 -12.79 3.02 10.55
CA VAL A 29 -14.11 3.54 10.16
C VAL A 29 -14.03 5.02 9.79
N PHE A 30 -13.28 5.81 10.54
CA PHE A 30 -13.03 7.22 10.22
C PHE A 30 -12.37 7.38 8.85
N ASP A 31 -11.36 6.57 8.53
CA ASP A 31 -10.64 6.63 7.26
C ASP A 31 -11.52 6.20 6.07
N LEU A 32 -12.41 5.23 6.27
CA LEU A 32 -13.43 4.88 5.28
C LEU A 32 -14.45 6.03 5.07
N ALA A 33 -14.88 6.66 6.15
CA ALA A 33 -15.79 7.82 6.09
C ALA A 33 -15.12 9.01 5.39
N LEU A 34 -13.84 9.27 5.67
CA LEU A 34 -13.04 10.30 5.01
C LEU A 34 -12.95 10.06 3.50
N LEU A 35 -12.66 8.83 3.10
CA LEU A 35 -12.64 8.44 1.68
C LEU A 35 -14.02 8.66 1.03
N GLY A 36 -15.09 8.21 1.68
CA GLY A 36 -16.46 8.40 1.19
C GLY A 36 -16.86 9.89 1.08
N ALA A 37 -16.49 10.70 2.06
CA ALA A 37 -16.74 12.14 2.02
C ALA A 37 -15.99 12.83 0.88
N GLY A 38 -14.73 12.49 0.68
CA GLY A 38 -13.93 13.01 -0.45
C GLY A 38 -14.55 12.68 -1.80
N LEU A 39 -15.02 11.44 -1.98
CA LEU A 39 -15.72 11.03 -3.20
C LEU A 39 -17.04 11.75 -3.39
N ALA A 40 -17.82 11.91 -2.35
CA ALA A 40 -19.06 12.68 -2.41
C ALA A 40 -18.79 14.12 -2.88
N VAL A 41 -17.73 14.75 -2.37
CA VAL A 41 -17.31 16.08 -2.83
C VAL A 41 -16.94 16.06 -4.31
N VAL A 42 -16.13 15.09 -4.77
CA VAL A 42 -15.72 15.00 -6.19
C VAL A 42 -16.93 14.81 -7.11
N LEU A 43 -17.89 13.96 -6.71
CA LEU A 43 -19.04 13.60 -7.53
C LEU A 43 -20.14 14.68 -7.53
N LEU A 44 -20.32 15.38 -6.42
CA LEU A 44 -21.43 16.35 -6.27
C LEU A 44 -21.02 17.79 -6.53
N ALA A 45 -19.74 18.12 -6.47
CA ALA A 45 -19.26 19.48 -6.73
C ALA A 45 -19.31 19.82 -8.21
N THR A 46 -19.79 21.03 -8.53
CA THR A 46 -19.83 21.56 -9.90
C THR A 46 -18.58 22.36 -10.27
N GLY A 47 -17.87 22.88 -9.26
CA GLY A 47 -16.66 23.72 -9.46
C GLY A 47 -15.35 22.95 -9.39
N VAL A 48 -14.39 23.27 -10.27
CA VAL A 48 -13.07 22.64 -10.32
C VAL A 48 -12.33 22.76 -8.99
N ALA A 49 -12.39 23.90 -8.31
CA ALA A 49 -11.73 24.10 -7.02
C ALA A 49 -12.22 23.10 -5.95
N LEU A 50 -13.53 22.88 -5.85
CA LEU A 50 -14.09 21.90 -4.94
C LEU A 50 -13.78 20.46 -5.33
N LYS A 51 -13.75 20.14 -6.63
CA LYS A 51 -13.29 18.83 -7.12
C LYS A 51 -11.83 18.56 -6.73
N LEU A 52 -10.97 19.57 -6.83
CA LEU A 52 -9.57 19.45 -6.38
C LEU A 52 -9.47 19.21 -4.87
N VAL A 53 -10.27 19.93 -4.05
CA VAL A 53 -10.34 19.68 -2.61
C VAL A 53 -10.82 18.26 -2.33
N GLY A 54 -11.89 17.82 -2.99
CA GLY A 54 -12.39 16.45 -2.88
C GLY A 54 -11.33 15.41 -3.24
N THR A 55 -10.57 15.64 -4.32
CA THR A 55 -9.47 14.77 -4.75
C THR A 55 -8.36 14.70 -3.70
N CYS A 56 -8.01 15.82 -3.06
CA CYS A 56 -7.05 15.82 -1.96
C CYS A 56 -7.56 14.99 -0.76
N ILE A 57 -8.84 15.10 -0.43
CA ILE A 57 -9.46 14.32 0.66
C ILE A 57 -9.46 12.82 0.30
N VAL A 58 -9.83 12.44 -0.93
CA VAL A 58 -9.76 11.06 -1.43
C VAL A 58 -8.33 10.52 -1.30
N THR A 59 -7.35 11.30 -1.75
CA THR A 59 -5.94 10.92 -1.66
C THR A 59 -5.50 10.69 -0.23
N ALA A 60 -5.85 11.61 0.68
CA ALA A 60 -5.58 11.45 2.11
C ALA A 60 -6.25 10.19 2.68
N GLY A 61 -7.52 9.93 2.34
CA GLY A 61 -8.25 8.72 2.74
C GLY A 61 -7.56 7.43 2.26
N ILE A 62 -7.12 7.38 0.99
CA ILE A 62 -6.39 6.24 0.43
C ILE A 62 -5.06 6.01 1.17
N VAL A 63 -4.28 7.07 1.40
CA VAL A 63 -2.98 6.98 2.10
C VAL A 63 -3.18 6.49 3.54
N ARG A 64 -4.17 7.02 4.26
CA ARG A 64 -4.47 6.61 5.63
C ARG A 64 -4.96 5.16 5.70
N LEU A 65 -5.84 4.74 4.81
CA LEU A 65 -6.26 3.34 4.70
C LEU A 65 -5.08 2.42 4.36
N PHE A 66 -4.15 2.88 3.52
CA PHE A 66 -2.93 2.12 3.25
C PHE A 66 -2.10 1.89 4.53
N MET A 67 -2.01 2.87 5.42
CA MET A 67 -1.34 2.69 6.73
C MET A 67 -2.07 1.68 7.62
N VAL A 68 -3.41 1.70 7.64
CA VAL A 68 -4.20 0.65 8.34
C VAL A 68 -3.92 -0.74 7.77
N GLY A 69 -3.87 -0.86 6.44
CA GLY A 69 -3.51 -2.12 5.77
C GLY A 69 -2.09 -2.59 6.10
N HIS A 70 -1.14 -1.66 6.15
CA HIS A 70 0.24 -1.89 6.56
C HIS A 70 0.32 -2.44 8.00
N ASP A 71 -0.31 -1.79 8.96
CA ASP A 71 -0.32 -2.21 10.36
C ASP A 71 -1.02 -3.56 10.55
N ALA A 72 -2.09 -3.80 9.79
CA ALA A 72 -2.75 -5.10 9.75
C ALA A 72 -1.84 -6.21 9.21
N CYS A 73 -0.99 -5.93 8.22
CA CYS A 73 0.01 -6.87 7.71
C CYS A 73 1.06 -7.23 8.77
N HIS A 74 1.46 -6.27 9.61
CA HIS A 74 2.36 -6.49 10.73
C HIS A 74 1.69 -7.21 11.92
N GLY A 75 0.36 -7.31 11.92
CA GLY A 75 -0.40 -7.83 13.05
C GLY A 75 -0.50 -6.86 14.23
N SER A 76 -0.17 -5.58 14.01
CA SER A 76 -0.18 -4.51 15.00
C SER A 76 -1.50 -3.72 15.04
N PHE A 77 -2.38 -3.87 14.03
CA PHE A 77 -3.68 -3.21 14.00
C PHE A 77 -4.60 -3.70 15.14
N SER A 78 -4.61 -5.02 15.42
CA SER A 78 -5.36 -5.59 16.54
C SER A 78 -4.70 -6.88 17.04
N GLY A 79 -5.06 -7.33 18.26
CA GLY A 79 -4.66 -8.64 18.78
C GLY A 79 -5.32 -9.83 18.05
N ASN A 80 -6.29 -9.60 17.16
CA ASN A 80 -7.02 -10.64 16.44
C ASN A 80 -6.51 -10.78 15.01
N LYS A 81 -5.86 -11.90 14.69
CA LYS A 81 -5.31 -12.19 13.36
C LYS A 81 -6.35 -12.21 12.23
N LYS A 82 -7.59 -12.67 12.53
CA LYS A 82 -8.66 -12.70 11.54
C LYS A 82 -9.15 -11.28 11.24
N LEU A 83 -9.31 -10.47 12.26
CA LEU A 83 -9.69 -9.06 12.13
C LEU A 83 -8.63 -8.29 11.32
N ASN A 84 -7.35 -8.47 11.64
CA ASN A 84 -6.25 -7.88 10.86
C ASN A 84 -6.32 -8.29 9.39
N ALA A 85 -6.57 -9.58 9.12
CA ALA A 85 -6.64 -10.08 7.73
C ALA A 85 -7.85 -9.52 6.95
N VAL A 86 -8.98 -9.28 7.60
CA VAL A 86 -10.18 -8.70 6.96
C VAL A 86 -10.02 -7.21 6.77
N CYS A 87 -9.75 -6.47 7.85
CA CYS A 87 -9.60 -5.01 7.79
C CYS A 87 -8.45 -4.60 6.87
N GLY A 88 -7.33 -5.33 6.90
CA GLY A 88 -6.19 -5.07 6.03
C GLY A 88 -6.51 -5.24 4.54
N ARG A 89 -7.29 -6.27 4.17
CA ARG A 89 -7.75 -6.43 2.78
C ARG A 89 -8.65 -5.27 2.34
N ILE A 90 -9.64 -4.93 3.17
CA ILE A 90 -10.55 -3.82 2.85
C ILE A 90 -9.77 -2.51 2.74
N ALA A 91 -8.87 -2.25 3.68
CA ALA A 91 -8.05 -1.03 3.69
C ALA A 91 -7.12 -0.91 2.48
N PHE A 92 -6.67 -2.02 1.92
CA PHE A 92 -5.82 -2.02 0.72
C PHE A 92 -6.59 -1.96 -0.61
N LEU A 93 -7.91 -2.16 -0.63
CA LEU A 93 -8.69 -2.10 -1.87
C LEU A 93 -8.56 -0.75 -2.61
N PRO A 94 -8.67 0.42 -1.94
CA PRO A 94 -8.58 1.70 -2.64
C PRO A 94 -7.20 1.96 -3.27
N SER A 95 -6.14 1.40 -2.70
CA SER A 95 -4.77 1.46 -3.25
C SER A 95 -4.45 0.30 -4.22
N MET A 96 -5.44 -0.55 -4.53
CA MET A 96 -5.29 -1.73 -5.40
C MET A 96 -4.13 -2.65 -4.98
N THR A 97 -3.91 -2.82 -3.69
CA THR A 97 -2.79 -3.59 -3.14
C THR A 97 -3.25 -4.96 -2.64
N ALA A 98 -2.67 -6.04 -3.15
CA ALA A 98 -2.98 -7.40 -2.70
C ALA A 98 -2.34 -7.67 -1.33
N PHE A 99 -3.17 -7.87 -0.28
CA PHE A 99 -2.75 -7.98 1.10
C PHE A 99 -1.66 -9.03 1.35
N SER A 100 -1.84 -10.24 0.82
CA SER A 100 -0.87 -11.33 1.04
C SER A 100 0.45 -11.12 0.29
N LEU A 101 0.42 -10.50 -0.90
CA LEU A 101 1.64 -10.16 -1.64
C LEU A 101 2.41 -9.04 -0.95
N TRP A 102 1.68 -8.02 -0.47
CA TRP A 102 2.28 -6.98 0.34
C TRP A 102 2.91 -7.56 1.61
N GLN A 103 2.19 -8.42 2.34
CA GLN A 103 2.69 -9.05 3.56
C GLN A 103 4.01 -9.80 3.34
N VAL A 104 4.14 -10.56 2.25
CA VAL A 104 5.39 -11.26 1.92
C VAL A 104 6.48 -10.29 1.46
N GLY A 105 6.17 -9.41 0.52
CA GLY A 105 7.14 -8.45 -0.02
C GLY A 105 7.65 -7.50 1.06
N HIS A 106 6.77 -7.02 1.92
CA HIS A 106 7.11 -6.05 2.95
C HIS A 106 7.72 -6.70 4.20
N ASN A 107 7.02 -7.64 4.82
CA ASN A 107 7.49 -8.18 6.11
C ASN A 107 8.68 -9.16 5.94
N THR A 108 8.72 -9.93 4.85
CA THR A 108 9.76 -10.95 4.66
C THR A 108 10.93 -10.42 3.86
N ALA A 109 10.68 -9.80 2.70
CA ALA A 109 11.75 -9.33 1.84
C ALA A 109 12.31 -7.98 2.31
N HIS A 110 11.46 -6.95 2.47
CA HIS A 110 11.93 -5.62 2.84
C HIS A 110 12.46 -5.59 4.28
N HIS A 111 11.68 -5.96 5.29
CA HIS A 111 12.14 -5.94 6.68
C HIS A 111 13.24 -6.97 6.97
N GLY A 112 13.26 -8.10 6.25
CA GLY A 112 14.30 -9.12 6.43
C GLY A 112 15.64 -8.72 5.82
N PHE A 113 15.65 -7.85 4.81
CA PHE A 113 16.83 -7.50 4.03
C PHE A 113 16.96 -6.01 3.76
N ASN A 114 16.43 -5.18 4.65
CA ASN A 114 16.38 -3.73 4.50
C ASN A 114 17.72 -3.14 4.04
N ASN A 115 17.67 -2.38 2.94
CA ASN A 115 18.82 -1.75 2.28
C ASN A 115 19.87 -2.72 1.68
N LEU A 116 19.63 -4.04 1.70
CA LEU A 116 20.56 -5.00 1.09
C LEU A 116 20.28 -5.08 -0.41
N LYS A 117 21.18 -4.52 -1.23
CA LYS A 117 21.09 -4.54 -2.68
C LYS A 117 20.92 -5.97 -3.22
N GLY A 118 19.95 -6.17 -4.11
CA GLY A 118 19.62 -7.47 -4.70
C GLY A 118 18.73 -8.37 -3.83
N ARG A 119 18.47 -7.99 -2.58
CA ARG A 119 17.56 -8.69 -1.65
C ARG A 119 16.36 -7.84 -1.28
N ASP A 120 16.60 -6.58 -0.88
CA ASP A 120 15.52 -5.62 -0.65
C ASP A 120 14.89 -5.24 -1.98
N GLN A 121 13.57 -5.46 -2.07
CA GLN A 121 12.81 -5.22 -3.29
C GLN A 121 12.26 -3.79 -3.39
N VAL A 122 12.21 -3.06 -2.27
CA VAL A 122 11.60 -1.72 -2.22
C VAL A 122 12.51 -0.70 -2.89
N TRP A 123 13.81 -0.80 -2.66
CA TRP A 123 14.80 0.14 -3.18
C TRP A 123 16.04 -0.60 -3.70
N ALA A 124 16.32 -0.43 -4.97
CA ALA A 124 17.50 -1.01 -5.62
C ALA A 124 18.35 0.11 -6.25
N PRO A 125 19.21 0.80 -5.46
CA PRO A 125 20.06 1.84 -5.99
C PRO A 125 21.09 1.27 -6.96
N LEU A 126 21.31 1.97 -8.07
CA LEU A 126 22.36 1.66 -9.02
C LEU A 126 23.67 2.34 -8.60
N SER A 127 24.79 1.63 -8.74
CA SER A 127 26.11 2.29 -8.74
C SER A 127 26.27 3.13 -10.00
N LYS A 128 27.27 4.05 -10.00
CA LYS A 128 27.55 4.83 -11.19
C LYS A 128 27.87 3.97 -12.41
N VAL A 129 28.67 2.92 -12.22
CA VAL A 129 29.04 1.99 -13.30
C VAL A 129 27.80 1.29 -13.89
N GLU A 130 26.90 0.80 -13.03
CA GLU A 130 25.66 0.18 -13.48
C GLU A 130 24.74 1.16 -14.21
N PHE A 131 24.66 2.40 -13.72
CA PHE A 131 23.84 3.45 -14.34
C PHE A 131 24.40 3.81 -15.73
N ASP A 132 25.71 4.03 -15.82
CA ASP A 132 26.38 4.41 -17.09
C ASP A 132 26.30 3.28 -18.14
N ALA A 133 26.23 2.01 -17.72
CA ALA A 133 26.05 0.88 -18.60
C ALA A 133 24.61 0.70 -19.14
N LEU A 134 23.65 1.45 -18.60
CA LEU A 134 22.27 1.39 -19.09
C LEU A 134 22.10 2.08 -20.44
N PRO A 135 21.19 1.60 -21.31
CA PRO A 135 20.78 2.35 -22.50
C PRO A 135 20.19 3.71 -22.10
N LEU A 136 20.32 4.72 -22.97
CA LEU A 136 19.92 6.11 -22.69
C LEU A 136 18.49 6.23 -22.15
N TYR A 137 17.53 5.51 -22.75
CA TYR A 137 16.13 5.55 -22.31
C TYR A 137 15.96 5.08 -20.85
N ARG A 138 16.76 4.07 -20.42
CA ARG A 138 16.75 3.58 -19.04
C ARG A 138 17.41 4.58 -18.09
N GLN A 139 18.49 5.24 -18.50
CA GLN A 139 19.10 6.30 -17.72
C GLN A 139 18.13 7.47 -17.48
N LEU A 140 17.38 7.89 -18.51
CA LEU A 140 16.37 8.93 -18.40
C LEU A 140 15.22 8.50 -17.46
N LEU A 141 14.77 7.25 -17.58
CA LEU A 141 13.74 6.69 -16.71
C LEU A 141 14.20 6.62 -15.25
N GLU A 142 15.43 6.19 -14.98
CA GLU A 142 16.00 6.17 -13.63
C GLU A 142 16.14 7.58 -13.02
N ARG A 143 16.49 8.58 -13.82
CA ARG A 143 16.49 9.99 -13.38
C ARG A 143 15.08 10.49 -13.05
N LEU A 144 14.09 10.16 -13.89
CA LEU A 144 12.69 10.47 -13.62
C LEU A 144 12.23 9.82 -12.33
N TYR A 145 12.44 8.52 -12.16
CA TYR A 145 12.04 7.76 -10.97
C TYR A 145 12.60 8.34 -9.67
N ARG A 146 13.79 8.95 -9.73
CA ARG A 146 14.47 9.54 -8.57
C ARG A 146 14.24 11.04 -8.43
N SER A 147 13.45 11.63 -9.30
CA SER A 147 13.03 13.03 -9.17
C SER A 147 11.87 13.16 -8.19
N GLY A 148 11.62 14.35 -7.67
CA GLY A 148 10.52 14.63 -6.75
C GLY A 148 9.12 14.36 -7.30
N ILE A 149 8.97 14.27 -8.64
CA ILE A 149 7.70 13.99 -9.33
C ILE A 149 7.58 12.54 -9.82
N GLY A 150 8.67 11.79 -9.86
CA GLY A 150 8.73 10.45 -10.45
C GLY A 150 8.45 9.30 -9.50
N TRP A 151 8.30 9.54 -8.22
CA TRP A 151 8.10 8.49 -7.21
C TRP A 151 6.85 7.65 -7.45
N GLY A 152 5.74 8.31 -7.82
CA GLY A 152 4.50 7.60 -8.15
C GLY A 152 4.68 6.65 -9.33
N ALA A 153 5.39 7.09 -10.38
CA ALA A 153 5.70 6.26 -11.53
C ALA A 153 6.61 5.08 -11.17
N TYR A 154 7.63 5.29 -10.34
CA TYR A 154 8.46 4.22 -9.82
C TYR A 154 7.64 3.19 -9.04
N TYR A 155 6.82 3.66 -8.09
CA TYR A 155 5.97 2.78 -7.30
C TYR A 155 5.01 1.99 -8.19
N LEU A 156 4.32 2.67 -9.11
CA LEU A 156 3.33 2.04 -10.00
C LEU A 156 3.97 0.95 -10.87
N VAL A 157 5.11 1.24 -11.52
CA VAL A 157 5.71 0.34 -12.51
C VAL A 157 6.63 -0.69 -11.85
N GLU A 158 7.58 -0.26 -11.04
CA GLU A 158 8.63 -1.14 -10.52
C GLU A 158 8.18 -1.93 -9.28
N MET A 159 7.29 -1.36 -8.46
CA MET A 159 6.81 -2.01 -7.26
C MET A 159 5.46 -2.68 -7.48
N TRP A 160 4.41 -1.90 -7.75
CA TRP A 160 3.05 -2.41 -7.80
C TRP A 160 2.87 -3.39 -8.95
N TRP A 161 3.13 -2.95 -10.19
CA TRP A 161 2.91 -3.78 -11.38
C TRP A 161 3.77 -5.03 -11.41
N LYS A 162 5.08 -4.88 -11.22
CA LYS A 162 6.03 -6.01 -11.37
C LYS A 162 6.09 -6.94 -10.15
N LYS A 163 5.85 -6.43 -8.94
CA LYS A 163 6.13 -7.19 -7.72
C LYS A 163 4.86 -7.49 -6.89
N LEU A 164 3.90 -6.57 -6.86
CA LEU A 164 2.71 -6.72 -6.01
C LEU A 164 1.50 -7.24 -6.77
N TYR A 165 1.40 -6.99 -8.08
CA TYR A 165 0.27 -7.46 -8.88
C TYR A 165 0.65 -8.67 -9.74
N PHE A 166 1.74 -8.60 -10.51
CA PHE A 166 2.28 -9.69 -11.31
C PHE A 166 3.56 -10.28 -10.70
N ALA A 167 3.53 -10.59 -9.40
CA ALA A 167 4.69 -11.18 -8.73
C ALA A 167 5.17 -12.47 -9.41
N ARG A 168 6.46 -12.55 -9.67
CA ARG A 168 7.08 -13.70 -10.34
C ARG A 168 7.13 -14.91 -9.42
N HIS A 169 7.09 -16.11 -9.99
CA HIS A 169 7.08 -17.39 -9.28
C HIS A 169 8.20 -17.59 -8.24
N LYS A 170 9.38 -17.00 -8.45
CA LYS A 170 10.53 -17.11 -7.53
C LYS A 170 10.35 -16.33 -6.22
N GLU A 171 9.47 -15.34 -6.22
CA GLU A 171 9.28 -14.43 -5.08
C GLU A 171 8.13 -14.86 -4.16
N ILE A 172 7.25 -15.74 -4.63
CA ILE A 172 5.96 -16.05 -3.98
C ILE A 172 5.99 -17.30 -3.10
N GLY A 173 6.99 -18.18 -3.22
CA GLY A 173 7.03 -19.44 -2.44
C GLY A 173 5.84 -20.38 -2.69
N SER A 174 5.50 -21.23 -1.71
CA SER A 174 4.54 -22.34 -1.85
C SER A 174 3.05 -21.96 -1.84
N SER A 175 2.66 -20.74 -1.48
CA SER A 175 1.25 -20.36 -1.21
C SER A 175 0.55 -19.63 -2.36
N ARG A 176 0.69 -20.11 -3.59
CA ARG A 176 0.13 -19.49 -4.83
C ARG A 176 -1.38 -19.23 -4.78
N ARG A 177 -2.17 -20.08 -4.12
CA ARG A 177 -3.64 -19.93 -4.06
C ARG A 177 -4.06 -18.66 -3.32
N LYS A 178 -3.45 -18.38 -2.16
CA LYS A 178 -3.74 -17.19 -1.36
C LYS A 178 -3.42 -15.91 -2.12
N TYR A 179 -2.29 -15.86 -2.83
CA TYR A 179 -1.88 -14.70 -3.62
C TYR A 179 -2.80 -14.45 -4.81
N LYS A 180 -3.16 -15.49 -5.55
CA LYS A 180 -4.13 -15.39 -6.64
C LYS A 180 -5.50 -14.90 -6.16
N LEU A 181 -5.97 -15.40 -5.01
CA LEU A 181 -7.22 -14.96 -4.43
C LEU A 181 -7.20 -13.48 -4.09
N ASP A 182 -6.15 -13.00 -3.40
CA ASP A 182 -6.04 -11.59 -3.05
C ASP A 182 -5.90 -10.70 -4.29
N SER A 183 -5.18 -11.12 -5.32
CA SER A 183 -5.12 -10.38 -6.60
C SER A 183 -6.47 -10.32 -7.32
N LEU A 184 -7.24 -11.42 -7.31
CA LEU A 184 -8.61 -11.45 -7.84
C LEU A 184 -9.55 -10.53 -7.04
N LEU A 185 -9.45 -10.53 -5.71
CA LEU A 185 -10.24 -9.63 -4.86
C LEU A 185 -9.95 -8.17 -5.16
N VAL A 186 -8.66 -7.82 -5.32
CA VAL A 186 -8.24 -6.46 -5.70
C VAL A 186 -8.76 -6.10 -7.07
N THR A 187 -8.66 -6.99 -8.06
CA THR A 187 -9.16 -6.75 -9.42
C THR A 187 -10.69 -6.56 -9.42
N ALA A 188 -11.41 -7.44 -8.75
CA ALA A 188 -12.87 -7.32 -8.63
C ALA A 188 -13.26 -6.03 -7.90
N GLY A 189 -12.57 -5.70 -6.79
CA GLY A 189 -12.77 -4.45 -6.06
C GLY A 189 -12.52 -3.22 -6.92
N ALA A 190 -11.44 -3.21 -7.73
CA ALA A 190 -11.12 -2.12 -8.65
C ALA A 190 -12.20 -1.95 -9.73
N LEU A 191 -12.67 -3.05 -10.33
CA LEU A 191 -13.74 -3.02 -11.35
C LEU A 191 -15.06 -2.54 -10.77
N LEU A 192 -15.44 -3.02 -9.58
CA LEU A 192 -16.64 -2.57 -8.87
C LEU A 192 -16.54 -1.08 -8.52
N TRP A 193 -15.39 -0.65 -8.03
CA TRP A 193 -15.13 0.74 -7.70
C TRP A 193 -15.23 1.66 -8.91
N LEU A 194 -14.52 1.33 -10.00
CA LEU A 194 -14.57 2.11 -11.24
C LEU A 194 -15.99 2.14 -11.82
N GLY A 195 -16.68 1.00 -11.79
CA GLY A 195 -18.08 0.91 -12.22
C GLY A 195 -19.02 1.78 -11.38
N ALA A 196 -18.85 1.77 -10.05
CA ALA A 196 -19.65 2.60 -9.14
C ALA A 196 -19.40 4.09 -9.35
N VAL A 197 -18.14 4.49 -9.52
CA VAL A 197 -17.76 5.89 -9.80
C VAL A 197 -18.32 6.34 -11.16
N ALA A 198 -18.18 5.51 -12.21
CA ALA A 198 -18.71 5.81 -13.53
C ALA A 198 -20.25 5.92 -13.53
N PHE A 199 -20.93 5.01 -12.82
CA PHE A 199 -22.38 5.07 -12.63
C PHE A 199 -22.81 6.34 -11.91
N ALA A 200 -22.17 6.65 -10.76
CA ALA A 200 -22.49 7.84 -9.98
C ALA A 200 -22.22 9.14 -10.78
N ALA A 201 -21.13 9.18 -11.57
CA ALA A 201 -20.84 10.33 -12.43
C ALA A 201 -21.91 10.54 -13.51
N ARG A 202 -22.42 9.45 -14.11
CA ARG A 202 -23.52 9.50 -15.06
C ARG A 202 -24.81 10.02 -14.42
N GLU A 203 -25.17 9.51 -13.25
CA GLU A 203 -26.41 9.93 -12.54
C GLU A 203 -26.33 11.39 -12.05
N THR A 204 -25.14 11.92 -11.81
CA THR A 204 -24.94 13.32 -11.40
C THR A 204 -24.65 14.25 -12.58
N ASP A 205 -24.79 13.79 -13.83
CA ASP A 205 -24.51 14.54 -15.07
C ASP A 205 -23.11 15.17 -15.10
N GLN A 206 -22.15 14.49 -14.46
CA GLN A 206 -20.74 14.89 -14.45
C GLN A 206 -20.00 14.19 -15.58
N SER A 207 -19.44 14.95 -16.51
CA SER A 207 -18.46 14.43 -17.47
C SER A 207 -17.09 14.26 -16.81
N PHE A 208 -16.43 13.16 -17.11
CA PHE A 208 -15.03 12.96 -16.75
C PHE A 208 -14.10 13.69 -17.71
#